data_84f1320369e5e74b77c4d06e2fcdbb20
#
_entry.id   84f1320369e5e74b77c4d06e2fcdbb20
#
_cell.length_a   1.000
_cell.length_b   1.000
_cell.length_c   1.000
_cell.angle_alpha   90.00
_cell.angle_beta   90.00
_cell.angle_gamma   90.00
#
_symmetry.space_group_name_H-M   'P 1'
#
loop_
_entity.id
_entity.type
_entity.pdbx_description
1 polymer ?
#
loop_
_entity_poly.entity_id
_entity_poly.type
_entity_poly.pdbx_seq_one_letter_code
_entity_poly.pdbx_strand_id
1 'polypeptide(L)'
;MKINNKLLNKYNKKGPRYTSYPPATHFSENYNDKNFISSVTQSNNEKPDNVSVYIHIPFCPQICHFCGCTTESGFTKPFLERYVDALIKEIEYVSKLIDKNRKLTQIHWGGGTPNAISLKYIQRITEKILHCFNLNKEYEICLLYTSPSP
;
A
#
# COMPACT_ATOMS: atom_id res chain seq x y z
N MET A 1 -18.16 -20.42 22.35
CA MET A 1 -17.03 -21.04 21.61
C MET A 1 -16.23 -21.89 22.59
N LYS A 2 -16.13 -23.22 22.40
CA LYS A 2 -15.29 -24.07 23.27
C LYS A 2 -13.84 -23.94 22.81
N ILE A 3 -12.98 -23.48 23.72
CA ILE A 3 -11.55 -23.36 23.44
C ILE A 3 -10.93 -24.76 23.42
N ASN A 4 -10.24 -25.11 22.34
CA ASN A 4 -9.56 -26.39 22.21
C ASN A 4 -8.13 -26.28 22.74
N ASN A 5 -7.86 -26.86 23.90
CA ASN A 5 -6.55 -26.85 24.54
C ASN A 5 -5.42 -27.40 23.64
N LYS A 6 -5.72 -28.36 22.76
CA LYS A 6 -4.73 -28.89 21.79
C LYS A 6 -4.34 -27.82 20.76
N LEU A 7 -5.30 -27.00 20.34
CA LEU A 7 -5.05 -25.89 19.43
C LEU A 7 -4.25 -24.78 20.11
N LEU A 8 -4.61 -24.44 21.36
CA LEU A 8 -3.84 -23.48 22.15
C LEU A 8 -2.39 -23.92 22.32
N ASN A 9 -2.13 -25.15 22.74
CA ASN A 9 -0.79 -25.66 22.93
C ASN A 9 0.03 -25.71 21.62
N LYS A 10 -0.63 -25.94 20.48
CA LYS A 10 0.01 -25.93 19.16
C LYS A 10 0.50 -24.54 18.78
N TYR A 11 -0.28 -23.49 19.05
CA TYR A 11 -0.01 -22.13 18.59
C TYR A 11 0.56 -21.20 19.67
N ASN A 12 0.47 -21.55 20.94
CA ASN A 12 1.09 -20.79 22.04
C ASN A 12 2.60 -21.08 22.12
N LYS A 13 3.31 -20.70 21.08
CA LYS A 13 4.77 -20.82 20.97
C LYS A 13 5.36 -19.48 20.59
N LYS A 14 6.55 -19.18 21.10
CA LYS A 14 7.32 -18.04 20.62
C LYS A 14 7.66 -18.27 19.15
N GLY A 15 7.28 -17.35 18.29
CA GLY A 15 7.53 -17.39 16.86
C GLY A 15 7.95 -16.00 16.37
N PRO A 16 8.61 -15.91 15.22
CA PRO A 16 8.89 -14.62 14.60
C PRO A 16 7.57 -13.92 14.25
N ARG A 17 7.57 -12.59 14.38
CA ARG A 17 6.45 -11.77 13.96
C ARG A 17 6.49 -11.65 12.44
N TYR A 18 5.52 -12.22 11.77
CA TYR A 18 5.33 -12.05 10.33
C TYR A 18 4.30 -10.96 10.08
N THR A 19 4.72 -9.86 9.48
CA THR A 19 3.86 -8.73 9.11
C THR A 19 3.61 -8.65 7.61
N SER A 20 4.33 -9.45 6.83
CA SER A 20 4.22 -9.51 5.37
C SER A 20 4.61 -10.89 4.85
N TYR A 21 4.26 -11.19 3.61
CA TYR A 21 4.70 -12.38 2.90
C TYR A 21 5.27 -11.96 1.53
N PRO A 22 6.55 -12.20 1.27
CA PRO A 22 7.57 -12.78 2.17
C PRO A 22 7.89 -11.86 3.35
N PRO A 23 8.37 -12.40 4.50
CA PRO A 23 8.79 -11.57 5.63
C PRO A 23 10.03 -10.74 5.28
N ALA A 24 10.19 -9.60 5.94
CA ALA A 24 11.26 -8.63 5.66
C ALA A 24 12.68 -9.22 5.72
N THR A 25 12.88 -10.30 6.47
CA THR A 25 14.16 -11.04 6.53
C THR A 25 14.57 -11.68 5.19
N HIS A 26 13.64 -11.80 4.25
CA HIS A 26 13.90 -12.30 2.90
C HIS A 26 14.17 -11.19 1.89
N PHE A 27 14.06 -9.92 2.27
CA PHE A 27 14.37 -8.83 1.39
C PHE A 27 15.87 -8.72 1.16
N SER A 28 16.26 -8.39 -0.05
CA SER A 28 17.65 -8.30 -0.48
C SER A 28 17.91 -6.95 -1.14
N GLU A 29 19.05 -6.35 -0.85
CA GLU A 29 19.54 -5.15 -1.52
C GLU A 29 19.86 -5.39 -3.02
N ASN A 30 19.92 -6.65 -3.44
CA ASN A 30 20.13 -7.02 -4.84
C ASN A 30 18.87 -6.82 -5.70
N TYR A 31 17.70 -6.60 -5.10
CA TYR A 31 16.48 -6.30 -5.82
C TYR A 31 16.48 -4.83 -6.28
N ASN A 32 16.55 -4.62 -7.57
CA ASN A 32 16.68 -3.32 -8.21
C ASN A 32 15.52 -3.01 -9.18
N ASP A 33 15.55 -1.84 -9.80
CA ASP A 33 14.51 -1.37 -10.73
C ASP A 33 14.22 -2.34 -11.87
N LYS A 34 15.24 -3.02 -12.41
CA LYS A 34 15.06 -4.02 -13.48
C LYS A 34 14.28 -5.22 -12.99
N ASN A 35 14.56 -5.67 -11.77
CA ASN A 35 13.82 -6.76 -11.13
C ASN A 35 12.37 -6.35 -10.89
N PHE A 36 12.13 -5.13 -10.41
CA PHE A 36 10.78 -4.59 -10.22
C PHE A 36 10.00 -4.56 -11.54
N ILE A 37 10.57 -3.94 -12.58
CA ILE A 37 9.94 -3.85 -13.90
C ILE A 37 9.61 -5.25 -14.44
N SER A 38 10.56 -6.17 -14.35
CA SER A 38 10.39 -7.56 -14.80
C SER A 38 9.24 -8.23 -14.05
N SER A 39 9.20 -8.13 -12.72
CA SER A 39 8.16 -8.73 -11.88
C SER A 39 6.77 -8.16 -12.19
N VAL A 40 6.66 -6.84 -12.34
CA VAL A 40 5.39 -6.20 -12.68
C VAL A 40 4.93 -6.61 -14.07
N THR A 41 5.82 -6.62 -15.05
CA THR A 41 5.49 -7.03 -16.42
C THR A 41 5.10 -8.51 -16.50
N GLN A 42 5.82 -9.39 -15.80
CA GLN A 42 5.51 -10.81 -15.73
C GLN A 42 4.13 -11.05 -15.11
N SER A 43 3.77 -10.29 -14.08
CA SER A 43 2.47 -10.42 -13.40
C SER A 43 1.27 -10.20 -14.33
N ASN A 44 1.45 -9.59 -15.50
CA ASN A 44 0.39 -9.42 -16.48
C ASN A 44 -0.09 -10.76 -17.09
N ASN A 45 0.74 -11.81 -17.00
CA ASN A 45 0.43 -13.16 -17.49
C ASN A 45 -0.03 -14.10 -16.37
N GLU A 46 -0.17 -13.60 -15.14
CA GLU A 46 -0.48 -14.39 -13.95
C GLU A 46 -1.88 -14.04 -13.40
N LYS A 47 -2.43 -14.93 -12.59
CA LYS A 47 -3.66 -14.67 -11.84
C LYS A 47 -3.31 -14.10 -10.44
N PRO A 48 -4.15 -13.20 -9.92
CA PRO A 48 -5.42 -12.70 -10.45
C PRO A 48 -5.26 -11.68 -11.58
N ASP A 49 -6.26 -11.57 -12.46
CA ASP A 49 -6.30 -10.59 -13.56
C ASP A 49 -6.52 -9.15 -13.07
N ASN A 50 -6.99 -8.99 -11.85
CA ASN A 50 -7.23 -7.69 -11.24
C ASN A 50 -5.96 -7.15 -10.56
N VAL A 51 -5.94 -5.84 -10.37
CA VAL A 51 -4.90 -5.14 -9.62
C VAL A 51 -5.49 -4.39 -8.45
N SER A 52 -4.70 -4.23 -7.40
CA SER A 52 -4.96 -3.35 -6.28
C SER A 52 -3.86 -2.31 -6.17
N VAL A 53 -4.22 -1.09 -5.78
CA VAL A 53 -3.26 0.00 -5.56
C VAL A 53 -3.22 0.32 -4.07
N TYR A 54 -2.03 0.28 -3.48
CA TYR A 54 -1.76 0.76 -2.14
C TYR A 54 -1.02 2.09 -2.21
N ILE A 55 -1.56 3.12 -1.57
CA ILE A 55 -0.94 4.43 -1.47
C ILE A 55 -0.41 4.61 -0.05
N HIS A 56 0.91 4.76 0.06
CA HIS A 56 1.55 5.03 1.35
C HIS A 56 1.68 6.53 1.57
N ILE A 57 1.04 7.04 2.63
CA ILE A 57 1.19 8.44 3.08
C ILE A 57 1.97 8.40 4.40
N PRO A 58 3.28 8.65 4.39
CA PRO A 58 4.11 8.49 5.58
C PRO A 58 3.91 9.59 6.63
N PHE A 59 3.16 10.62 6.33
CA PHE A 59 3.06 11.81 7.16
C PHE A 59 2.16 11.62 8.37
N CYS A 60 2.68 12.00 9.54
CA CYS A 60 1.94 12.05 10.79
C CYS A 60 2.10 13.41 11.46
N PRO A 61 1.01 14.03 11.95
CA PRO A 61 1.12 15.21 12.82
C PRO A 61 1.90 14.91 14.10
N GLN A 62 1.73 13.69 14.62
CA GLN A 62 2.41 13.19 15.81
C GLN A 62 2.65 11.69 15.66
N ILE A 63 3.84 11.24 16.04
CA ILE A 63 4.19 9.81 16.05
C ILE A 63 3.61 9.18 17.32
N CYS A 64 2.88 8.08 17.17
CA CYS A 64 2.34 7.30 18.28
C CYS A 64 3.44 6.60 19.06
N HIS A 65 3.26 6.42 20.37
CA HIS A 65 4.28 5.85 21.27
C HIS A 65 4.74 4.44 20.90
N PHE A 66 3.88 3.65 20.25
CA PHE A 66 4.17 2.27 19.84
C PHE A 66 4.18 2.10 18.32
N CYS A 67 4.44 3.19 17.58
CA CYS A 67 4.43 3.17 16.12
C CYS A 67 5.58 2.32 15.56
N GLY A 68 5.24 1.34 14.73
CA GLY A 68 6.19 0.54 13.94
C GLY A 68 6.08 0.80 12.44
N CYS A 69 5.30 1.81 12.03
CA CYS A 69 5.11 2.15 10.62
C CYS A 69 6.26 3.02 10.10
N THR A 70 6.50 2.98 8.80
CA THR A 70 7.38 3.94 8.12
C THR A 70 6.66 5.29 8.08
N THR A 71 7.03 6.19 8.98
CA THR A 71 6.37 7.49 9.18
C THR A 71 7.36 8.63 9.29
N GLU A 72 6.91 9.82 8.91
CA GLU A 72 7.64 11.08 8.97
C GLU A 72 6.81 12.12 9.71
N SER A 73 7.43 12.84 10.65
CA SER A 73 6.80 13.95 11.39
C SER A 73 7.58 15.25 11.19
N GLY A 74 6.94 16.38 11.46
CA GLY A 74 7.59 17.68 11.31
C GLY A 74 7.86 18.08 9.85
N PHE A 75 7.16 17.48 8.91
CA PHE A 75 7.31 17.74 7.47
C PHE A 75 6.85 19.16 7.10
N THR A 76 7.54 19.76 6.13
CA THR A 76 7.18 21.06 5.58
C THR A 76 6.26 20.92 4.36
N LYS A 77 5.52 21.98 4.05
CA LYS A 77 4.66 22.00 2.86
C LYS A 77 5.45 21.73 1.55
N PRO A 78 6.63 22.33 1.29
CA PRO A 78 7.41 22.01 0.10
C PRO A 78 7.86 20.55 0.03
N PHE A 79 8.17 19.94 1.18
CA PHE A 79 8.53 18.51 1.23
C PHE A 79 7.34 17.64 0.85
N LEU A 80 6.16 17.92 1.41
CA LEU A 80 4.91 17.24 1.07
C LEU A 80 4.58 17.37 -0.43
N GLU A 81 4.71 18.56 -0.99
CA GLU A 81 4.44 18.79 -2.42
C GLU A 81 5.36 17.95 -3.30
N ARG A 82 6.66 17.91 -3.01
CA ARG A 82 7.61 17.05 -3.73
C ARG A 82 7.26 15.56 -3.63
N TYR A 83 6.83 15.13 -2.45
CA TYR A 83 6.39 13.74 -2.25
C TYR A 83 5.18 13.40 -3.13
N VAL A 84 4.16 14.26 -3.11
CA VAL A 84 2.96 14.07 -3.95
C VAL A 84 3.31 14.08 -5.44
N ASP A 85 4.19 14.96 -5.88
CA ASP A 85 4.65 15.00 -7.27
C ASP A 85 5.41 13.74 -7.68
N ALA A 86 6.25 13.20 -6.77
CA ALA A 86 6.96 11.94 -7.00
C ALA A 86 5.96 10.76 -7.09
N LEU A 87 5.01 10.70 -6.16
CA LEU A 87 3.97 9.66 -6.15
C LEU A 87 3.12 9.68 -7.43
N ILE A 88 2.76 10.85 -7.93
CA ILE A 88 2.02 10.99 -9.20
C ILE A 88 2.83 10.48 -10.38
N LYS A 89 4.14 10.76 -10.41
CA LYS A 89 5.04 10.22 -11.45
C LYS A 89 5.17 8.71 -11.37
N GLU A 90 5.26 8.17 -10.14
CA GLU A 90 5.31 6.73 -9.91
C GLU A 90 4.03 6.04 -10.38
N ILE A 91 2.85 6.57 -10.03
CA ILE A 91 1.55 6.07 -10.53
C ILE A 91 1.53 6.01 -12.05
N GLU A 92 1.95 7.09 -12.70
CA GLU A 92 2.00 7.15 -14.16
C GLU A 92 3.00 6.16 -14.76
N TYR A 93 4.16 6.00 -14.15
CA TYR A 93 5.18 5.06 -14.59
C TYR A 93 4.72 3.61 -14.44
N VAL A 94 4.27 3.23 -13.25
CA VAL A 94 3.83 1.86 -12.96
C VAL A 94 2.63 1.47 -13.81
N SER A 95 1.68 2.39 -14.02
CA SER A 95 0.50 2.12 -14.86
C SER A 95 0.83 1.75 -16.31
N LYS A 96 1.98 2.18 -16.82
CA LYS A 96 2.45 1.83 -18.18
C LYS A 96 2.99 0.39 -18.26
N LEU A 97 3.37 -0.19 -17.12
CA LEU A 97 3.85 -1.57 -17.02
C LEU A 97 2.70 -2.58 -16.87
N ILE A 98 1.52 -2.11 -16.47
CA ILE A 98 0.33 -2.92 -16.23
C ILE A 98 -0.49 -3.06 -17.52
N ASP A 99 -0.90 -4.29 -17.84
CA ASP A 99 -1.78 -4.55 -18.99
C ASP A 99 -3.10 -3.80 -18.80
N LYS A 100 -3.54 -3.08 -19.84
CA LYS A 100 -4.77 -2.28 -19.85
C LYS A 100 -6.05 -3.12 -19.71
N ASN A 101 -5.99 -4.42 -19.96
CA ASN A 101 -7.12 -5.32 -19.73
C ASN A 101 -7.34 -5.62 -18.23
N ARG A 102 -6.33 -5.47 -17.41
CA ARG A 102 -6.42 -5.66 -15.96
C ARG A 102 -7.24 -4.55 -15.32
N LYS A 103 -8.14 -4.92 -14.42
CA LYS A 103 -9.06 -3.99 -13.77
C LYS A 103 -8.59 -3.67 -12.36
N LEU A 104 -8.63 -2.39 -12.02
CA LEU A 104 -8.41 -1.92 -10.66
C LEU A 104 -9.65 -2.21 -9.83
N THR A 105 -9.51 -3.06 -8.81
CA THR A 105 -10.60 -3.48 -7.92
C THR A 105 -10.49 -2.89 -6.53
N GLN A 106 -9.31 -2.43 -6.13
CA GLN A 106 -9.11 -1.89 -4.78
C GLN A 106 -8.11 -0.75 -4.77
N ILE A 107 -8.45 0.31 -4.06
CA ILE A 107 -7.55 1.41 -3.72
C ILE A 107 -7.45 1.48 -2.21
N HIS A 108 -6.27 1.26 -1.66
CA HIS A 108 -6.04 1.30 -0.22
C HIS A 108 -5.09 2.44 0.15
N TRP A 109 -5.54 3.29 1.06
CA TRP A 109 -4.74 4.39 1.62
C TRP A 109 -4.23 3.98 3.00
N GLY A 110 -2.94 4.03 3.20
CA GLY A 110 -2.31 3.65 4.46
C GLY A 110 -1.03 4.44 4.73
N GLY A 111 -0.23 3.93 5.65
CA GLY A 111 1.04 4.54 6.05
C GLY A 111 1.00 5.11 7.44
N GLY A 112 1.36 6.38 7.60
CA GLY A 112 1.26 7.11 8.85
C GLY A 112 -0.18 7.51 9.15
N THR A 113 -0.56 8.70 8.69
CA THR A 113 -1.93 9.21 8.81
C THR A 113 -2.40 9.69 7.44
N PRO A 114 -3.09 8.86 6.65
CA PRO A 114 -3.42 9.18 5.26
C PRO A 114 -4.19 10.49 5.08
N ASN A 115 -5.00 10.89 6.05
CA ASN A 115 -5.75 12.14 6.03
C ASN A 115 -5.01 13.32 6.70
N ALA A 116 -3.73 13.16 7.04
CA ALA A 116 -2.90 14.28 7.50
C ALA A 116 -2.55 15.28 6.39
N ILE A 117 -2.65 14.84 5.14
CA ILE A 117 -2.46 15.70 3.97
C ILE A 117 -3.78 16.36 3.57
N SER A 118 -3.70 17.57 2.98
CA SER A 118 -4.90 18.28 2.58
C SER A 118 -5.69 17.54 1.50
N LEU A 119 -7.01 17.72 1.52
CA LEU A 119 -7.95 17.07 0.60
C LEU A 119 -7.56 17.26 -0.88
N LYS A 120 -7.01 18.43 -1.24
CA LYS A 120 -6.53 18.70 -2.60
C LYS A 120 -5.48 17.72 -3.11
N TYR A 121 -4.60 17.21 -2.22
CA TYR A 121 -3.58 16.23 -2.60
C TYR A 121 -4.19 14.84 -2.73
N ILE A 122 -5.12 14.49 -1.85
CA ILE A 122 -5.89 13.24 -1.93
C ILE A 122 -6.64 13.19 -3.26
N GLN A 123 -7.36 14.27 -3.59
CA GLN A 123 -8.08 14.39 -4.86
C GLN A 123 -7.14 14.25 -6.05
N ARG A 124 -6.03 14.98 -6.07
CA ARG A 124 -5.05 14.97 -7.16
C ARG A 124 -4.46 13.57 -7.39
N ILE A 125 -4.14 12.83 -6.32
CA ILE A 125 -3.62 11.45 -6.40
C ILE A 125 -4.72 10.52 -6.92
N THR A 126 -5.95 10.63 -6.36
CA THR A 126 -7.09 9.80 -6.78
C THR A 126 -7.41 9.99 -8.26
N GLU A 127 -7.51 11.24 -8.72
CA GLU A 127 -7.75 11.56 -10.13
C GLU A 127 -6.68 10.95 -11.05
N LYS A 128 -5.40 11.00 -10.63
CA LYS A 128 -4.31 10.38 -11.39
C LYS A 128 -4.48 8.85 -11.46
N ILE A 129 -4.85 8.18 -10.38
CA ILE A 129 -5.10 6.73 -10.38
C ILE A 129 -6.25 6.39 -11.33
N LEU A 130 -7.39 7.09 -11.20
CA LEU A 130 -8.56 6.86 -12.05
C LEU A 130 -8.30 7.16 -13.53
N HIS A 131 -7.38 8.08 -13.83
CA HIS A 131 -6.93 8.34 -15.21
C HIS A 131 -6.02 7.25 -15.75
N CYS A 132 -5.15 6.67 -14.91
CA CYS A 132 -4.11 5.74 -15.33
C CYS A 132 -4.58 4.28 -15.38
N PHE A 133 -5.56 3.89 -14.57
CA PHE A 133 -6.03 2.51 -14.43
C PHE A 133 -7.49 2.36 -14.85
N ASN A 134 -7.81 1.20 -15.41
CA ASN A 134 -9.19 0.85 -15.76
C ASN A 134 -9.91 0.33 -14.50
N LEU A 135 -10.85 1.12 -13.98
CA LEU A 135 -11.62 0.76 -12.80
C LEU A 135 -12.59 -0.39 -13.11
N ASN A 136 -12.72 -1.35 -12.19
CA ASN A 136 -13.77 -2.36 -12.24
C ASN A 136 -15.12 -1.71 -11.90
N LYS A 137 -16.24 -2.36 -12.30
CA LYS A 137 -17.58 -1.93 -11.90
C LYS A 137 -17.79 -2.02 -10.40
N GLU A 138 -17.29 -3.10 -9.81
CA GLU A 138 -17.26 -3.31 -8.37
C GLU A 138 -15.82 -3.05 -7.89
N TYR A 139 -15.63 -2.00 -7.13
CA TYR A 139 -14.36 -1.63 -6.55
C TYR A 139 -14.51 -1.14 -5.13
N GLU A 140 -13.46 -1.28 -4.36
CA GLU A 140 -13.38 -0.81 -2.97
C GLU A 140 -12.36 0.32 -2.85
N ILE A 141 -12.72 1.36 -2.10
CA ILE A 141 -11.74 2.35 -1.63
C ILE A 141 -11.69 2.25 -0.11
N CYS A 142 -10.56 1.80 0.41
CA CYS A 142 -10.31 1.67 1.84
C CYS A 142 -9.37 2.78 2.31
N LEU A 143 -9.80 3.49 3.34
CA LEU A 143 -8.94 4.41 4.08
C LEU A 143 -8.72 3.81 5.47
N LEU A 144 -7.47 3.57 5.84
CA LEU A 144 -7.08 2.88 7.08
C LEU A 144 -7.75 3.47 8.33
N TYR A 145 -7.97 4.77 8.33
CA TYR A 145 -8.60 5.50 9.44
C TYR A 145 -10.11 5.26 9.55
N THR A 146 -10.77 4.89 8.46
CA THR A 146 -12.23 4.69 8.42
C THR A 146 -12.66 3.23 8.53
N SER A 147 -11.70 2.32 8.51
CA SER A 147 -12.00 0.89 8.69
C SER A 147 -12.54 0.67 10.10
N PRO A 148 -13.70 0.01 10.26
CA PRO A 148 -14.20 -0.32 11.59
C PRO A 148 -13.17 -1.22 12.29
N SER A 149 -12.81 -0.86 13.51
CA SER A 149 -12.00 -1.74 14.35
C SER A 149 -12.78 -3.01 14.64
N PRO A 150 -12.17 -4.21 14.55
CA PRO A 150 -12.83 -5.46 14.88
C PRO A 150 -13.25 -5.53 16.35
#